data_d7eb082c55e4ee9cba3ef65323cfa25f
#
_entry.id   d7eb082c55e4ee9cba3ef65323cfa25f
#
_cell.length_a   1.000
_cell.length_b   1.000
_cell.length_c   1.000
_cell.angle_alpha   90.00
_cell.angle_beta   90.00
_cell.angle_gamma   90.00
#
_symmetry.space_group_name_H-M   'P 1'
#
loop_
_entity.id
_entity.type
_entity.pdbx_description
1 polymer ?
#
loop_
_entity_poly.entity_id
_entity_poly.type
_entity_poly.pdbx_seq_one_letter_code
_entity_poly.pdbx_strand_id
1 'polypeptide(L)'
;SPIVWQKATATFFRDGGNQWRGRDRLPGTWDIGVDGTRFQLSSTDFGHLGIFPEQRDQWKRIREVCGDYRKKNNRAPRVLNLFAYSGGSTLAAAHGGAEVCHVDASKGMVDWARKNATLNGLDEKPIRWIVDDVTKFLDREHRRERTYDLIILDPPSYGRGAKGEIFKIENDLPPLLSLIGKLMSDQPLGVLLSCHTPELTPISLHHLLVQQFGASGGGLEQGEMQLRGAANVLPVPSGSFCWWLK
;
A
#
# COMPACT_ATOMS: atom_id res chain seq x y z
N SER A 1 -20.91 -17.99 -5.52
CA SER A 1 -22.13 -18.81 -5.43
C SER A 1 -23.27 -17.98 -4.84
N PRO A 2 -24.52 -18.02 -5.39
CA PRO A 2 -25.68 -17.32 -4.83
C PRO A 2 -25.91 -17.59 -3.33
N ILE A 3 -25.61 -18.81 -2.88
CA ILE A 3 -25.75 -19.22 -1.48
C ILE A 3 -24.84 -18.40 -0.54
N VAL A 4 -23.64 -18.02 -0.96
CA VAL A 4 -22.73 -17.22 -0.14
C VAL A 4 -23.31 -15.81 0.08
N TRP A 5 -23.88 -15.22 -0.97
CA TRP A 5 -24.53 -13.90 -0.87
C TRP A 5 -25.77 -13.92 0.02
N GLN A 6 -26.57 -14.99 -0.03
CA GLN A 6 -27.76 -15.14 0.83
C GLN A 6 -27.40 -15.29 2.30
N LYS A 7 -26.22 -15.87 2.62
CA LYS A 7 -25.73 -16.07 4.00
C LYS A 7 -24.87 -14.90 4.51
N ALA A 8 -24.60 -13.90 3.69
CA ALA A 8 -23.81 -12.75 4.09
C ALA A 8 -24.50 -11.93 5.18
N THR A 9 -23.80 -11.60 6.25
CA THR A 9 -24.31 -10.74 7.34
C THR A 9 -24.66 -9.36 6.81
N ALA A 10 -23.81 -8.82 5.94
CA ALA A 10 -24.02 -7.54 5.26
C ALA A 10 -23.51 -7.60 3.82
N THR A 11 -24.10 -6.77 2.96
CA THR A 11 -23.68 -6.63 1.55
C THR A 11 -23.59 -5.16 1.19
N PHE A 12 -22.62 -4.82 0.33
CA PHE A 12 -22.44 -3.46 -0.19
C PHE A 12 -22.68 -3.43 -1.70
N PHE A 13 -23.43 -2.45 -2.16
CA PHE A 13 -23.79 -2.25 -3.56
C PHE A 13 -23.32 -0.88 -4.01
N ARG A 14 -22.72 -0.82 -5.20
CA ARG A 14 -22.32 0.44 -5.85
C ARG A 14 -23.34 0.93 -6.86
N ASP A 15 -24.16 0.03 -7.38
CA ASP A 15 -25.22 0.33 -8.34
C ASP A 15 -26.33 1.13 -7.67
N GLY A 16 -26.63 2.32 -8.21
CA GLY A 16 -27.67 3.21 -7.65
C GLY A 16 -27.24 4.02 -6.42
N GLY A 17 -25.94 4.11 -6.15
CA GLY A 17 -25.34 4.79 -4.99
C GLY A 17 -24.78 3.81 -3.96
N ASN A 18 -23.79 4.26 -3.22
CA ASN A 18 -23.12 3.44 -2.21
C ASN A 18 -24.09 3.04 -1.09
N GLN A 19 -24.52 1.79 -1.07
CA GLN A 19 -25.54 1.31 -0.13
C GLN A 19 -25.13 0.02 0.57
N TRP A 20 -25.26 0.02 1.88
CA TRP A 20 -25.16 -1.18 2.71
C TRP A 20 -26.54 -1.78 2.97
N ARG A 21 -26.63 -3.12 2.91
CA ARG A 21 -27.75 -3.88 3.47
C ARG A 21 -27.23 -4.73 4.63
N GLY A 22 -27.86 -4.63 5.78
CA GLY A 22 -27.47 -5.37 6.99
C GLY A 22 -26.22 -4.84 7.71
N ARG A 23 -25.81 -3.59 7.46
CA ARG A 23 -24.69 -2.94 8.15
C ARG A 23 -24.88 -2.87 9.66
N ASP A 24 -26.11 -2.69 10.09
CA ASP A 24 -26.55 -2.65 11.49
C ASP A 24 -26.27 -3.95 12.25
N ARG A 25 -26.08 -5.06 11.54
CA ARG A 25 -25.70 -6.37 12.10
C ARG A 25 -24.20 -6.55 12.25
N LEU A 26 -23.40 -5.67 11.66
CA LEU A 26 -21.94 -5.68 11.82
C LEU A 26 -21.55 -4.98 13.13
N PRO A 27 -20.50 -5.44 13.84
CA PRO A 27 -19.90 -4.64 14.89
C PRO A 27 -19.34 -3.33 14.33
N GLY A 28 -19.22 -2.29 15.13
CA GLY A 28 -18.62 -1.02 14.72
C GLY A 28 -17.19 -1.20 14.21
N THR A 29 -16.44 -2.09 14.88
CA THR A 29 -15.12 -2.55 14.47
C THR A 29 -14.92 -4.03 14.84
N TRP A 30 -14.06 -4.73 14.09
CA TRP A 30 -13.63 -6.10 14.42
C TRP A 30 -12.22 -6.34 13.92
N ASP A 31 -11.54 -7.32 14.47
CA ASP A 31 -10.16 -7.64 14.09
C ASP A 31 -10.11 -8.90 13.25
N ILE A 32 -9.16 -8.92 12.30
CA ILE A 32 -8.78 -10.12 11.57
C ILE A 32 -7.26 -10.31 11.61
N GLY A 33 -6.82 -11.55 11.40
CA GLY A 33 -5.39 -11.89 11.24
C GLY A 33 -5.07 -12.30 9.81
N VAL A 34 -3.99 -11.76 9.26
CA VAL A 34 -3.45 -12.15 7.95
C VAL A 34 -1.94 -12.35 8.11
N ASP A 35 -1.47 -13.60 7.94
CA ASP A 35 -0.04 -13.98 8.04
C ASP A 35 0.67 -13.44 9.28
N GLY A 36 0.01 -13.52 10.44
CA GLY A 36 0.52 -13.05 11.72
C GLY A 36 0.43 -11.54 11.94
N THR A 37 -0.13 -10.79 11.01
CA THR A 37 -0.45 -9.36 11.18
C THR A 37 -1.94 -9.19 11.48
N ARG A 38 -2.27 -8.40 12.48
CA ARG A 38 -3.66 -8.08 12.87
C ARG A 38 -4.10 -6.77 12.25
N PHE A 39 -5.34 -6.74 11.79
CA PHE A 39 -5.99 -5.56 11.23
C PHE A 39 -7.34 -5.33 11.89
N GLN A 40 -7.57 -4.11 12.35
CA GLN A 40 -8.91 -3.66 12.71
C GLN A 40 -9.69 -3.33 11.44
N LEU A 41 -10.86 -3.87 11.29
CA LEU A 41 -11.78 -3.59 10.20
C LEU A 41 -12.98 -2.77 10.68
N SER A 42 -13.58 -2.02 9.77
CA SER A 42 -14.83 -1.30 9.98
C SER A 42 -15.55 -1.13 8.64
N SER A 43 -16.88 -1.17 8.64
CA SER A 43 -17.67 -0.87 7.46
C SER A 43 -17.67 0.64 7.20
N THR A 44 -17.04 1.09 6.09
CA THR A 44 -17.04 2.51 5.71
C THR A 44 -18.22 2.83 4.77
N ASP A 45 -18.55 4.11 4.63
CA ASP A 45 -19.62 4.56 3.74
C ASP A 45 -19.30 4.33 2.25
N PHE A 46 -18.04 4.04 1.93
CA PHE A 46 -17.55 3.73 0.58
C PHE A 46 -17.45 2.23 0.29
N GLY A 47 -17.84 1.37 1.24
CA GLY A 47 -17.77 -0.08 1.12
C GLY A 47 -16.38 -0.68 1.35
N HIS A 48 -15.39 0.13 1.69
CA HIS A 48 -14.07 -0.36 2.10
C HIS A 48 -14.14 -0.84 3.55
N LEU A 49 -13.38 -1.89 3.86
CA LEU A 49 -13.35 -2.49 5.19
C LEU A 49 -12.09 -2.17 5.99
N GLY A 50 -11.14 -1.44 5.41
CA GLY A 50 -9.88 -1.10 6.06
C GLY A 50 -8.73 -2.05 5.72
N ILE A 51 -8.90 -2.92 4.74
CA ILE A 51 -7.86 -3.81 4.25
C ILE A 51 -8.03 -4.05 2.74
N PHE A 52 -6.92 -4.25 2.06
CA PHE A 52 -6.83 -4.72 0.68
C PHE A 52 -6.08 -6.06 0.67
N PRO A 53 -6.80 -7.20 0.84
CA PRO A 53 -6.18 -8.51 1.08
C PRO A 53 -5.41 -9.06 -0.13
N GLU A 54 -5.62 -8.53 -1.33
CA GLU A 54 -4.82 -8.81 -2.52
C GLU A 54 -3.37 -8.38 -2.40
N GLN A 55 -3.07 -7.41 -1.52
CA GLN A 55 -1.71 -6.96 -1.20
C GLN A 55 -0.92 -7.94 -0.31
N ARG A 56 -1.54 -9.03 0.13
CA ARG A 56 -0.97 -10.00 1.08
C ARG A 56 0.41 -10.50 0.65
N ASP A 57 0.56 -10.90 -0.60
CA ASP A 57 1.84 -11.43 -1.11
C ASP A 57 2.90 -10.31 -1.15
N GLN A 58 2.49 -9.06 -1.41
CA GLN A 58 3.38 -7.90 -1.35
C GLN A 58 3.83 -7.61 0.09
N TRP A 59 2.95 -7.70 1.09
CA TRP A 59 3.33 -7.51 2.50
C TRP A 59 4.34 -8.56 2.94
N LYS A 60 4.18 -9.81 2.52
CA LYS A 60 5.17 -10.86 2.79
C LYS A 60 6.52 -10.48 2.18
N ARG A 61 6.53 -10.08 0.90
CA ARG A 61 7.75 -9.69 0.18
C ARG A 61 8.42 -8.47 0.81
N ILE A 62 7.67 -7.43 1.19
CA ILE A 62 8.18 -6.24 1.88
C ILE A 62 8.90 -6.65 3.18
N ARG A 63 8.29 -7.51 3.99
CA ARG A 63 8.89 -7.99 5.25
C ARG A 63 10.21 -8.72 5.00
N GLU A 64 10.25 -9.60 4.01
CA GLU A 64 11.43 -10.38 3.63
C GLU A 64 12.56 -9.47 3.17
N VAL A 65 12.33 -8.60 2.18
CA VAL A 65 13.39 -7.73 1.64
C VAL A 65 13.92 -6.73 2.67
N CYS A 66 13.08 -6.21 3.56
CA CYS A 66 13.51 -5.35 4.66
C CYS A 66 14.36 -6.13 5.67
N GLY A 67 13.96 -7.35 6.03
CA GLY A 67 14.69 -8.20 6.96
C GLY A 67 16.07 -8.62 6.42
N ASP A 68 16.12 -8.98 5.15
CA ASP A 68 17.37 -9.39 4.49
C ASP A 68 18.33 -8.20 4.30
N TYR A 69 17.80 -7.04 3.93
CA TYR A 69 18.58 -5.80 3.87
C TYR A 69 19.21 -5.48 5.23
N ARG A 70 18.43 -5.56 6.31
CA ARG A 70 18.91 -5.30 7.66
C ARG A 70 20.04 -6.24 8.07
N LYS A 71 19.89 -7.54 7.77
CA LYS A 71 20.92 -8.55 8.06
C LYS A 71 22.20 -8.27 7.27
N LYS A 72 22.06 -8.00 5.95
CA LYS A 72 23.19 -7.78 5.03
C LYS A 72 23.97 -6.50 5.36
N ASN A 73 23.26 -5.41 5.71
CA ASN A 73 23.87 -4.09 5.87
C ASN A 73 24.07 -3.68 7.34
N ASN A 74 23.68 -4.52 8.30
CA ASN A 74 23.70 -4.23 9.73
C ASN A 74 23.04 -2.88 10.11
N ARG A 75 22.05 -2.44 9.34
CA ARG A 75 21.23 -1.25 9.59
C ARG A 75 19.81 -1.45 9.12
N ALA A 76 18.86 -0.73 9.73
CA ALA A 76 17.48 -0.71 9.28
C ALA A 76 17.37 -0.02 7.91
N PRO A 77 16.59 -0.57 6.94
CA PRO A 77 16.26 0.16 5.74
C PRO A 77 15.30 1.31 6.06
N ARG A 78 15.48 2.44 5.39
CA ARG A 78 14.55 3.57 5.43
C ARG A 78 13.49 3.36 4.36
N VAL A 79 12.24 3.18 4.77
CA VAL A 79 11.11 2.88 3.89
C VAL A 79 10.15 4.06 3.82
N LEU A 80 9.82 4.50 2.62
CA LEU A 80 8.76 5.47 2.37
C LEU A 80 7.55 4.74 1.79
N ASN A 81 6.41 4.81 2.48
CA ASN A 81 5.14 4.26 2.02
C ASN A 81 4.17 5.40 1.70
N LEU A 82 3.81 5.54 0.43
CA LEU A 82 2.96 6.59 -0.13
C LEU A 82 1.56 6.03 -0.45
N PHE A 83 0.51 6.83 -0.30
CA PHE A 83 -0.89 6.40 -0.38
C PHE A 83 -1.14 5.23 0.58
N ALA A 84 -0.61 5.38 1.79
CA ALA A 84 -0.34 4.25 2.69
C ALA A 84 -1.58 3.68 3.39
N TYR A 85 -2.76 4.33 3.24
CA TYR A 85 -4.07 3.88 3.70
C TYR A 85 -4.06 3.44 5.17
N SER A 86 -4.66 2.28 5.50
CA SER A 86 -4.71 1.69 6.85
C SER A 86 -3.41 1.00 7.29
N GLY A 87 -2.34 1.07 6.50
CA GLY A 87 -0.98 0.75 6.91
C GLY A 87 -0.49 -0.66 6.63
N GLY A 88 -1.12 -1.47 5.77
CA GLY A 88 -0.68 -2.86 5.52
C GLY A 88 0.80 -2.97 5.17
N SER A 89 1.26 -2.21 4.18
CA SER A 89 2.67 -2.18 3.77
C SER A 89 3.60 -1.55 4.83
N THR A 90 3.09 -0.56 5.59
CA THR A 90 3.81 0.03 6.72
C THR A 90 4.10 -1.00 7.81
N LEU A 91 3.07 -1.78 8.21
CA LEU A 91 3.21 -2.84 9.21
C LEU A 91 4.19 -3.93 8.73
N ALA A 92 4.08 -4.31 7.45
CA ALA A 92 4.97 -5.30 6.86
C ALA A 92 6.44 -4.85 6.91
N ALA A 93 6.73 -3.60 6.53
CA ALA A 93 8.08 -3.03 6.59
C ALA A 93 8.59 -2.92 8.04
N ALA A 94 7.76 -2.47 8.97
CA ALA A 94 8.11 -2.37 10.40
C ALA A 94 8.39 -3.75 11.03
N HIS A 95 7.62 -4.78 10.68
CA HIS A 95 7.91 -6.17 11.07
C HIS A 95 9.22 -6.69 10.46
N GLY A 96 9.60 -6.22 9.27
CA GLY A 96 10.90 -6.47 8.65
C GLY A 96 12.05 -5.68 9.31
N GLY A 97 11.76 -4.85 10.31
CA GLY A 97 12.74 -4.06 11.05
C GLY A 97 13.16 -2.76 10.37
N ALA A 98 12.33 -2.21 9.50
CA ALA A 98 12.55 -0.93 8.83
C ALA A 98 12.22 0.28 9.72
N GLU A 99 12.85 1.42 9.39
CA GLU A 99 12.37 2.75 9.76
C GLU A 99 11.39 3.22 8.67
N VAL A 100 10.13 3.49 9.05
CA VAL A 100 9.07 3.72 8.07
C VAL A 100 8.56 5.16 8.11
N CYS A 101 8.39 5.78 6.95
CA CYS A 101 7.62 6.99 6.79
C CYS A 101 6.30 6.65 6.10
N HIS A 102 5.20 6.69 6.83
CA HIS A 102 3.84 6.44 6.36
C HIS A 102 3.20 7.75 5.96
N VAL A 103 2.78 7.89 4.70
CA VAL A 103 2.18 9.11 4.15
C VAL A 103 0.83 8.81 3.53
N ASP A 104 -0.20 9.48 4.02
CA ASP A 104 -1.54 9.46 3.43
C ASP A 104 -2.21 10.83 3.59
N ALA A 105 -3.01 11.23 2.62
CA ALA A 105 -3.71 12.52 2.65
C ALA A 105 -4.87 12.53 3.66
N SER A 106 -5.39 11.38 4.03
CA SER A 106 -6.52 11.22 4.95
C SER A 106 -6.06 11.06 6.39
N LYS A 107 -6.37 12.04 7.25
CA LYS A 107 -6.12 11.93 8.68
C LYS A 107 -6.76 10.66 9.27
N GLY A 108 -8.00 10.34 8.86
CA GLY A 108 -8.70 9.15 9.36
C GLY A 108 -7.98 7.85 9.00
N MET A 109 -7.36 7.77 7.82
CA MET A 109 -6.57 6.59 7.42
C MET A 109 -5.26 6.49 8.19
N VAL A 110 -4.56 7.60 8.42
CA VAL A 110 -3.35 7.62 9.25
C VAL A 110 -3.66 7.23 10.70
N ASP A 111 -4.76 7.74 11.26
CA ASP A 111 -5.20 7.36 12.63
C ASP A 111 -5.57 5.86 12.69
N TRP A 112 -6.17 5.32 11.63
CA TRP A 112 -6.47 3.89 11.52
C TRP A 112 -5.19 3.04 11.42
N ALA A 113 -4.23 3.47 10.62
CA ALA A 113 -2.94 2.80 10.50
C ALA A 113 -2.18 2.76 11.84
N ARG A 114 -2.25 3.84 12.64
CA ARG A 114 -1.69 3.84 14.00
C ARG A 114 -2.36 2.81 14.91
N LYS A 115 -3.70 2.70 14.87
CA LYS A 115 -4.42 1.66 15.64
C LYS A 115 -3.97 0.26 15.22
N ASN A 116 -3.80 0.03 13.91
CA ASN A 116 -3.28 -1.23 13.43
C ASN A 116 -1.83 -1.48 13.91
N ALA A 117 -0.99 -0.45 13.99
CA ALA A 117 0.35 -0.58 14.57
C ALA A 117 0.30 -0.98 16.05
N THR A 118 -0.54 -0.33 16.85
CA THR A 118 -0.78 -0.70 18.26
C THR A 118 -1.25 -2.14 18.42
N LEU A 119 -2.21 -2.60 17.59
CA LEU A 119 -2.67 -4.00 17.58
C LEU A 119 -1.56 -5.03 17.35
N ASN A 120 -0.48 -4.60 16.70
CA ASN A 120 0.67 -5.45 16.36
C ASN A 120 1.89 -5.21 17.29
N GLY A 121 1.76 -4.41 18.35
CA GLY A 121 2.87 -4.10 19.26
C GLY A 121 3.99 -3.31 18.59
N LEU A 122 3.66 -2.44 17.63
CA LEU A 122 4.62 -1.64 16.86
C LEU A 122 4.69 -0.17 17.34
N ASP A 123 4.13 0.16 18.50
CA ASP A 123 4.06 1.54 19.00
C ASP A 123 5.46 2.16 19.16
N GLU A 124 6.41 1.38 19.63
CA GLU A 124 7.80 1.81 19.87
C GLU A 124 8.69 1.69 18.62
N LYS A 125 8.14 1.28 17.48
CA LYS A 125 8.91 1.21 16.24
C LYS A 125 9.04 2.59 15.60
N PRO A 126 10.15 2.85 14.88
CA PRO A 126 10.40 4.14 14.26
C PRO A 126 9.51 4.34 13.03
N ILE A 127 8.23 4.64 13.26
CA ILE A 127 7.26 4.95 12.21
C ILE A 127 6.89 6.43 12.30
N ARG A 128 7.20 7.19 11.24
CA ARG A 128 6.76 8.58 11.07
C ARG A 128 5.39 8.56 10.39
N TRP A 129 4.40 9.10 11.08
CA TRP A 129 3.03 9.22 10.59
C TRP A 129 2.78 10.61 10.02
N ILE A 130 2.49 10.69 8.73
CA ILE A 130 2.35 11.95 8.01
C ILE A 130 0.96 12.02 7.37
N VAL A 131 0.22 13.08 7.68
CA VAL A 131 -1.03 13.44 7.01
C VAL A 131 -0.72 14.55 6.02
N ASP A 132 -0.59 14.22 4.74
CA ASP A 132 -0.22 15.19 3.71
C ASP A 132 -0.51 14.69 2.30
N ASP A 133 -0.61 15.63 1.35
CA ASP A 133 -0.54 15.34 -0.08
C ASP A 133 0.84 14.77 -0.44
N VAL A 134 0.84 13.67 -1.21
CA VAL A 134 2.05 12.92 -1.55
C VAL A 134 3.05 13.79 -2.31
N THR A 135 2.61 14.53 -3.34
CA THR A 135 3.50 15.35 -4.17
C THR A 135 4.16 16.45 -3.33
N LYS A 136 3.36 17.16 -2.53
CA LYS A 136 3.88 18.19 -1.62
C LYS A 136 4.84 17.64 -0.58
N PHE A 137 4.56 16.45 -0.08
CA PHE A 137 5.44 15.76 0.85
C PHE A 137 6.79 15.44 0.22
N LEU A 138 6.80 14.84 -0.98
CA LEU A 138 8.03 14.48 -1.71
C LEU A 138 8.88 15.69 -2.02
N ASP A 139 8.29 16.82 -2.46
CA ASP A 139 9.00 18.08 -2.70
C ASP A 139 9.68 18.60 -1.44
N ARG A 140 9.04 18.47 -0.27
CA ARG A 140 9.65 18.87 1.00
C ARG A 140 10.78 17.95 1.45
N GLU A 141 10.61 16.64 1.29
CA GLU A 141 11.67 15.67 1.62
C GLU A 141 12.88 15.84 0.68
N HIS A 142 12.64 16.14 -0.61
CA HIS A 142 13.72 16.46 -1.55
C HIS A 142 14.51 17.70 -1.13
N ARG A 143 13.82 18.81 -0.77
CA ARG A 143 14.49 20.03 -0.27
C ARG A 143 15.24 19.83 1.04
N ARG A 144 14.90 18.80 1.82
CA ARG A 144 15.57 18.40 3.06
C ARG A 144 16.67 17.36 2.83
N GLU A 145 16.94 17.02 1.58
CA GLU A 145 17.93 16.02 1.18
C GLU A 145 17.71 14.64 1.86
N ARG A 146 16.43 14.33 2.16
CA ARG A 146 16.06 13.03 2.72
C ARG A 146 16.06 11.99 1.63
N THR A 147 16.60 10.80 1.95
CA THR A 147 16.62 9.65 1.02
C THR A 147 16.08 8.39 1.68
N TYR A 148 15.59 7.47 0.84
CA TYR A 148 14.96 6.23 1.24
C TYR A 148 15.57 5.04 0.49
N ASP A 149 15.63 3.90 1.16
CA ASP A 149 16.16 2.66 0.58
C ASP A 149 15.09 1.89 -0.19
N LEU A 150 13.84 1.91 0.29
CA LEU A 150 12.68 1.32 -0.38
C LEU A 150 11.56 2.34 -0.43
N ILE A 151 10.96 2.50 -1.62
CA ILE A 151 9.76 3.33 -1.78
C ILE A 151 8.62 2.45 -2.26
N ILE A 152 7.50 2.51 -1.56
CA ILE A 152 6.27 1.76 -1.82
C ILE A 152 5.18 2.76 -2.18
N LEU A 153 4.45 2.51 -3.26
CA LEU A 153 3.32 3.34 -3.65
C LEU A 153 2.19 2.52 -4.26
N ASP A 154 0.97 2.87 -3.87
CA ASP A 154 -0.29 2.30 -4.36
C ASP A 154 -1.26 3.44 -4.70
N PRO A 155 -0.98 4.22 -5.78
CA PRO A 155 -1.75 5.40 -6.10
C PRO A 155 -3.17 5.03 -6.55
N PRO A 156 -4.18 5.81 -6.14
CA PRO A 156 -5.55 5.63 -6.63
C PRO A 156 -5.65 6.05 -8.11
N SER A 157 -6.61 5.50 -8.84
CA SER A 157 -6.93 5.97 -10.20
C SER A 157 -7.30 7.45 -10.19
N TYR A 158 -8.06 7.86 -9.16
CA TYR A 158 -8.45 9.24 -8.90
C TYR A 158 -8.44 9.51 -7.41
N GLY A 159 -7.82 10.60 -6.98
CA GLY A 159 -7.75 11.02 -5.59
C GLY A 159 -8.06 12.50 -5.40
N ARG A 160 -8.58 12.85 -4.22
CA ARG A 160 -8.70 14.24 -3.77
C ARG A 160 -7.96 14.41 -2.45
N GLY A 161 -7.02 15.35 -2.42
CA GLY A 161 -6.37 15.79 -1.20
C GLY A 161 -7.30 16.66 -0.33
N ALA A 162 -6.94 16.82 0.94
CA ALA A 162 -7.75 17.57 1.92
C ALA A 162 -7.96 19.06 1.57
N LYS A 163 -7.12 19.63 0.73
CA LYS A 163 -7.18 21.05 0.29
C LYS A 163 -7.67 21.19 -1.16
N GLY A 164 -8.30 20.14 -1.72
CA GLY A 164 -8.84 20.15 -3.07
C GLY A 164 -7.84 19.77 -4.17
N GLU A 165 -6.65 19.29 -3.83
CA GLU A 165 -5.70 18.72 -4.78
C GLU A 165 -6.37 17.55 -5.52
N ILE A 166 -6.15 17.44 -6.81
CA ILE A 166 -6.66 16.35 -7.64
C ILE A 166 -5.48 15.54 -8.13
N PHE A 167 -5.51 14.24 -7.89
CA PHE A 167 -4.59 13.26 -8.46
C PHE A 167 -5.33 12.42 -9.51
N LYS A 168 -4.75 12.31 -10.70
CA LYS A 168 -5.20 11.43 -11.78
C LYS A 168 -4.02 10.60 -12.23
N ILE A 169 -4.11 9.30 -12.08
CA ILE A 169 -2.98 8.39 -12.28
C ILE A 169 -2.34 8.53 -13.68
N GLU A 170 -3.15 8.74 -14.72
CA GLU A 170 -2.68 8.86 -16.10
C GLU A 170 -1.74 10.06 -16.31
N ASN A 171 -1.97 11.14 -15.57
CA ASN A 171 -1.23 12.39 -15.70
C ASN A 171 -0.12 12.52 -14.66
N ASP A 172 -0.40 12.06 -13.43
CA ASP A 172 0.40 12.40 -12.26
C ASP A 172 1.40 11.30 -11.87
N LEU A 173 1.21 10.05 -12.33
CA LEU A 173 2.14 8.97 -12.02
C LEU A 173 3.55 9.18 -12.60
N PRO A 174 3.75 9.55 -13.88
CA PRO A 174 5.10 9.75 -14.41
C PRO A 174 5.89 10.86 -13.68
N PRO A 175 5.35 12.08 -13.44
CA PRO A 175 6.07 13.09 -12.67
C PRO A 175 6.29 12.68 -11.21
N LEU A 176 5.37 11.91 -10.60
CA LEU A 176 5.54 11.36 -9.27
C LEU A 176 6.74 10.40 -9.21
N LEU A 177 6.88 9.48 -10.17
CA LEU A 177 8.02 8.58 -10.26
C LEU A 177 9.34 9.34 -10.43
N SER A 178 9.33 10.46 -11.16
CA SER A 178 10.51 11.32 -11.30
C SER A 178 10.93 11.97 -9.96
N LEU A 179 9.96 12.40 -9.15
CA LEU A 179 10.24 12.88 -7.79
C LEU A 179 10.76 11.77 -6.88
N ILE A 180 10.19 10.58 -6.97
CA ILE A 180 10.64 9.38 -6.23
C ILE A 180 12.10 9.07 -6.56
N GLY A 181 12.50 9.16 -7.83
CA GLY A 181 13.89 8.95 -8.24
C GLY A 181 14.91 9.85 -7.54
N LYS A 182 14.51 11.09 -7.22
CA LYS A 182 15.35 12.06 -6.49
C LYS A 182 15.48 11.73 -4.99
N LEU A 183 14.65 10.86 -4.47
CA LEU A 183 14.61 10.46 -3.06
C LEU A 183 15.19 9.07 -2.82
N MET A 184 15.66 8.39 -3.85
CA MET A 184 16.34 7.11 -3.69
C MET A 184 17.72 7.33 -3.04
N SER A 185 18.09 6.44 -2.11
CA SER A 185 19.43 6.44 -1.54
C SER A 185 20.46 5.97 -2.57
N ASP A 186 21.75 6.18 -2.30
CA ASP A 186 22.86 5.75 -3.19
C ASP A 186 22.90 4.23 -3.37
N GLN A 187 22.41 3.49 -2.38
CA GLN A 187 22.29 2.04 -2.42
C GLN A 187 20.84 1.62 -2.13
N PRO A 188 19.93 1.88 -3.08
CA PRO A 188 18.51 1.59 -2.86
C PRO A 188 18.25 0.10 -2.85
N LEU A 189 17.25 -0.31 -2.09
CA LEU A 189 16.71 -1.66 -2.11
C LEU A 189 15.77 -1.80 -3.31
N GLY A 190 14.92 -0.78 -3.56
CA GLY A 190 14.03 -0.80 -4.71
C GLY A 190 12.80 0.10 -4.62
N VAL A 191 11.90 -0.12 -5.56
CA VAL A 191 10.57 0.50 -5.62
C VAL A 191 9.52 -0.58 -5.83
N LEU A 192 8.45 -0.55 -5.04
CA LEU A 192 7.22 -1.30 -5.29
C LEU A 192 6.14 -0.33 -5.76
N LEU A 193 5.65 -0.55 -6.97
CA LEU A 193 4.48 0.13 -7.52
C LEU A 193 3.35 -0.89 -7.67
N SER A 194 2.21 -0.65 -7.04
CA SER A 194 0.97 -1.36 -7.27
C SER A 194 -0.14 -0.42 -7.70
N CYS A 195 -1.15 -0.90 -8.38
CA CYS A 195 -2.34 -0.11 -8.67
C CYS A 195 -3.55 -0.98 -9.06
N HIS A 196 -4.74 -0.39 -8.94
CA HIS A 196 -6.01 -1.03 -9.25
C HIS A 196 -6.69 -0.44 -10.50
N THR A 197 -5.97 0.41 -11.25
CA THR A 197 -6.47 1.01 -12.49
C THR A 197 -6.45 -0.03 -13.62
N PRO A 198 -7.59 -0.35 -14.26
CA PRO A 198 -7.70 -1.46 -15.21
C PRO A 198 -6.72 -1.41 -16.38
N GLU A 199 -6.42 -0.23 -16.92
CA GLU A 199 -5.53 -0.04 -18.07
C GLU A 199 -4.05 -0.14 -17.72
N LEU A 200 -3.70 -0.08 -16.42
CA LEU A 200 -2.32 -0.22 -15.96
C LEU A 200 -2.01 -1.69 -15.64
N THR A 201 -1.62 -2.40 -16.69
CA THR A 201 -1.22 -3.81 -16.60
C THR A 201 0.16 -3.97 -15.96
N PRO A 202 0.55 -5.18 -15.51
CA PRO A 202 1.91 -5.42 -14.99
C PRO A 202 3.01 -4.97 -15.93
N ILE A 203 2.85 -5.17 -17.27
CA ILE A 203 3.80 -4.72 -18.27
C ILE A 203 3.87 -3.19 -18.35
N SER A 204 2.74 -2.49 -18.22
CA SER A 204 2.72 -1.03 -18.21
C SER A 204 3.48 -0.47 -17.01
N LEU A 205 3.28 -1.06 -15.82
CA LEU A 205 4.03 -0.69 -14.61
C LEU A 205 5.52 -0.96 -14.77
N HIS A 206 5.88 -2.10 -15.35
CA HIS A 206 7.27 -2.45 -15.67
C HIS A 206 7.92 -1.37 -16.55
N HIS A 207 7.27 -1.00 -17.66
CA HIS A 207 7.83 0.00 -18.57
C HIS A 207 8.02 1.35 -17.89
N LEU A 208 7.06 1.78 -17.07
CA LEU A 208 7.18 3.02 -16.28
C LEU A 208 8.39 2.99 -15.34
N LEU A 209 8.59 1.88 -14.61
CA LEU A 209 9.72 1.76 -13.70
C LEU A 209 11.06 1.68 -14.45
N VAL A 210 11.14 0.93 -15.55
CA VAL A 210 12.35 0.87 -16.39
C VAL A 210 12.68 2.23 -17.01
N GLN A 211 11.68 2.94 -17.52
CA GLN A 211 11.86 4.27 -18.09
C GLN A 211 12.40 5.27 -17.06
N GLN A 212 11.95 5.16 -15.81
CA GLN A 212 12.35 6.09 -14.75
C GLN A 212 13.68 5.72 -14.09
N PHE A 213 13.91 4.43 -13.82
CA PHE A 213 15.02 3.95 -12.99
C PHE A 213 16.09 3.16 -13.78
N GLY A 214 15.84 2.91 -15.06
CA GLY A 214 16.70 2.07 -15.89
C GLY A 214 16.49 0.58 -15.65
N ALA A 215 17.32 -0.24 -16.33
CA ALA A 215 17.31 -1.68 -16.11
C ALA A 215 17.72 -2.02 -14.68
N SER A 216 16.97 -2.89 -14.05
CA SER A 216 17.22 -3.31 -12.67
C SER A 216 18.42 -4.24 -12.58
N GLY A 217 19.34 -3.98 -11.63
CA GLY A 217 20.45 -4.88 -11.33
C GLY A 217 20.05 -6.10 -10.49
N GLY A 218 18.99 -5.98 -9.69
CA GLY A 218 18.48 -7.03 -8.78
C GLY A 218 17.27 -7.79 -9.31
N GLY A 219 16.73 -7.38 -10.47
CA GLY A 219 15.57 -8.00 -11.10
C GLY A 219 14.32 -7.13 -11.10
N LEU A 220 13.41 -7.49 -12.01
CA LEU A 220 12.06 -6.93 -12.11
C LEU A 220 11.07 -8.07 -11.87
N GLU A 221 10.29 -7.95 -10.81
CA GLU A 221 9.19 -8.87 -10.52
C GLU A 221 7.88 -8.13 -10.81
N GLN A 222 7.02 -8.71 -11.63
CA GLN A 222 5.74 -8.10 -11.99
C GLN A 222 4.64 -9.15 -12.08
N GLY A 223 3.42 -8.73 -11.84
CA GLY A 223 2.28 -9.64 -11.92
C GLY A 223 0.98 -9.00 -11.48
N GLU A 224 -0.05 -9.83 -11.42
CA GLU A 224 -1.34 -9.45 -10.86
C GLU A 224 -1.40 -9.75 -9.37
N MET A 225 -1.90 -8.80 -8.59
CA MET A 225 -2.30 -9.06 -7.21
C MET A 225 -3.53 -9.97 -7.22
N GLN A 226 -3.65 -10.85 -6.23
CA GLN A 226 -4.66 -11.89 -6.24
C GLN A 226 -5.39 -12.01 -4.90
N LEU A 227 -6.72 -12.04 -4.97
CA LEU A 227 -7.54 -12.50 -3.87
C LEU A 227 -7.58 -14.04 -3.89
N ARG A 228 -6.93 -14.65 -2.91
CA ARG A 228 -6.86 -16.12 -2.77
C ARG A 228 -7.93 -16.61 -1.81
N GLY A 229 -8.76 -17.54 -2.27
CA GLY A 229 -9.75 -18.25 -1.47
C GLY A 229 -9.22 -19.57 -0.88
N ALA A 230 -10.14 -20.49 -0.60
CA ALA A 230 -9.80 -21.87 -0.21
C ALA A 230 -9.01 -22.58 -1.32
N ALA A 231 -8.28 -23.64 -0.97
CA ALA A 231 -7.35 -24.34 -1.87
C ALA A 231 -7.98 -24.85 -3.18
N ASN A 232 -9.29 -25.04 -3.20
CA ASN A 232 -10.05 -25.53 -4.38
C ASN A 232 -10.73 -24.39 -5.16
N VAL A 233 -10.44 -23.13 -4.85
CA VAL A 233 -11.01 -21.96 -5.53
C VAL A 233 -9.91 -21.23 -6.27
N LEU A 234 -10.13 -20.96 -7.56
CA LEU A 234 -9.19 -20.16 -8.36
C LEU A 234 -9.07 -18.74 -7.77
N PRO A 235 -7.86 -18.18 -7.71
CA PRO A 235 -7.66 -16.82 -7.25
C PRO A 235 -8.30 -15.82 -8.20
N VAL A 236 -8.78 -14.70 -7.66
CA VAL A 236 -9.36 -13.60 -8.44
C VAL A 236 -8.32 -12.52 -8.61
N PRO A 237 -7.99 -12.10 -9.85
CA PRO A 237 -7.09 -10.98 -10.10
C PRO A 237 -7.68 -9.69 -9.51
N SER A 238 -6.85 -8.87 -8.86
CA SER A 238 -7.28 -7.64 -8.21
C SER A 238 -6.17 -6.59 -8.24
N GLY A 239 -5.87 -6.08 -9.44
CA GLY A 239 -4.85 -5.06 -9.66
C GLY A 239 -3.49 -5.63 -10.09
N SER A 240 -2.58 -4.73 -10.38
CA SER A 240 -1.24 -5.00 -10.92
C SER A 240 -0.15 -4.56 -9.94
N PHE A 241 1.01 -5.21 -9.98
CA PHE A 241 2.19 -4.75 -9.25
C PHE A 241 3.45 -4.91 -10.09
N CYS A 242 4.45 -4.11 -9.77
CA CYS A 242 5.82 -4.26 -10.25
C CYS A 242 6.82 -3.86 -9.17
N TRP A 243 7.81 -4.73 -8.93
CA TRP A 243 9.00 -4.44 -8.15
C TRP A 243 10.16 -4.10 -9.07
N TRP A 244 10.80 -2.98 -8.84
CA TRP A 244 12.12 -2.66 -9.34
C TRP A 244 13.11 -2.83 -8.18
N LEU A 245 14.04 -3.78 -8.28
CA LEU A 245 15.02 -4.11 -7.24
C LEU A 245 16.44 -3.79 -7.75
N LYS A 246 17.31 -3.34 -6.83
CA LYS A 246 18.69 -2.96 -7.16
C LYS A 246 19.68 -4.05 -6.75
#